data_0637b14733f3e5940a17a45d00bca35a
#
_entry.id   0637b14733f3e5940a17a45d00bca35a
#
_cell.length_a   1.000
_cell.length_b   1.000
_cell.length_c   1.000
_cell.angle_alpha   90.00
_cell.angle_beta   90.00
_cell.angle_gamma   90.00
#
_symmetry.space_group_name_H-M   'P 1'
#
loop_
_entity.id
_entity.type
_entity.pdbx_description
1 polymer ?
#
loop_
_entity_poly.entity_id
_entity_poly.type
_entity_poly.pdbx_seq_one_letter_code
_entity_poly.pdbx_strand_id
1 'polypeptide(L)'
;ILKQPFKKKEDLKEINFDETNNLIILIFKRNIHSPNIYFLKKKNNKYARVVIDYKNKQKKRKIVVVDPGHGGRDSGAVGITKQLEKNITLKVALLLKKEFRKYDEFHVILTREKDVYLKLRERTKIAKNSNADIFISLHADFNKNRRTRGISLYTLSEKASDKEAEDLARRENRSDFLGNVDLTSESSEVTNILIDLTKRETLNQSSHLVNFLIKDIKSEMNLLKRAHRFAGFTVLKSLDIPSVLIEMGYLSNKEDSKLLVSNSYQKKITSNIVKAVKNYFDWIENNN
;
A
#
# COMPACT_ATOMS: atom_id res chain seq x y z
N ILE A 1 -36.80 28.19 24.98
CA ILE A 1 -36.54 28.84 23.67
C ILE A 1 -35.05 29.13 23.63
N LEU A 2 -34.33 28.36 22.83
CA LEU A 2 -32.88 28.57 22.58
C LEU A 2 -32.67 29.79 21.66
N LYS A 3 -32.38 30.94 22.25
CA LYS A 3 -32.06 32.16 21.51
C LYS A 3 -30.54 32.35 21.52
N GLN A 4 -29.78 31.66 20.66
CA GLN A 4 -28.38 32.09 20.39
C GLN A 4 -27.77 31.38 19.19
N PRO A 5 -26.92 32.04 18.39
CA PRO A 5 -26.28 31.44 17.26
C PRO A 5 -25.27 30.37 17.72
N PHE A 6 -25.50 29.13 17.30
CA PHE A 6 -24.51 28.08 17.41
C PHE A 6 -23.28 28.51 16.61
N LYS A 7 -22.11 28.53 17.22
CA LYS A 7 -20.86 28.53 16.45
C LYS A 7 -20.76 27.15 15.79
N LYS A 8 -21.15 27.09 14.53
CA LYS A 8 -21.07 25.87 13.73
C LYS A 8 -19.59 25.51 13.58
N LYS A 9 -19.15 24.42 14.22
CA LYS A 9 -17.83 23.84 13.92
C LYS A 9 -17.90 23.15 12.56
N GLU A 10 -16.81 23.09 11.83
CA GLU A 10 -16.72 22.55 10.47
C GLU A 10 -17.26 21.12 10.30
N ASP A 11 -17.23 20.32 11.37
CA ASP A 11 -17.68 18.93 11.37
C ASP A 11 -19.19 18.75 11.58
N LEU A 12 -19.92 19.79 11.98
CA LEU A 12 -21.37 19.71 12.20
C LEU A 12 -22.11 19.96 10.88
N LYS A 13 -22.85 18.95 10.43
CA LYS A 13 -23.64 19.01 9.20
C LYS A 13 -24.95 19.74 9.43
N GLU A 14 -25.69 19.34 10.45
CA GLU A 14 -27.05 19.82 10.69
C GLU A 14 -27.42 19.80 12.19
N ILE A 15 -28.34 20.66 12.58
CA ILE A 15 -28.92 20.70 13.93
C ILE A 15 -30.42 20.73 13.75
N ASN A 16 -31.11 19.71 14.24
CA ASN A 16 -32.57 19.58 14.21
C ASN A 16 -33.10 19.69 15.60
N PHE A 17 -34.24 20.35 15.74
CA PHE A 17 -35.01 20.45 16.99
C PHE A 17 -36.31 19.69 16.83
N ASP A 18 -36.48 18.66 17.61
CA ASP A 18 -37.78 17.97 17.74
C ASP A 18 -38.53 18.53 18.97
N GLU A 19 -39.42 19.46 18.70
CA GLU A 19 -40.22 20.12 19.75
C GLU A 19 -41.19 19.16 20.43
N THR A 20 -41.64 18.12 19.73
CA THR A 20 -42.59 17.15 20.24
C THR A 20 -42.00 16.28 21.36
N ASN A 21 -40.72 15.87 21.15
CA ASN A 21 -40.01 15.01 22.07
C ASN A 21 -38.98 15.75 22.93
N ASN A 22 -38.85 17.08 22.81
CA ASN A 22 -37.86 17.91 23.46
C ASN A 22 -36.42 17.45 23.17
N LEU A 23 -36.11 17.04 21.93
CA LEU A 23 -34.84 16.53 21.52
C LEU A 23 -34.07 17.53 20.65
N ILE A 24 -32.75 17.53 20.82
CA ILE A 24 -31.82 18.21 19.92
C ILE A 24 -31.02 17.13 19.18
N ILE A 25 -31.20 17.05 17.88
CA ILE A 25 -30.50 16.09 17.03
C ILE A 25 -29.35 16.80 16.34
N LEU A 26 -28.12 16.37 16.63
CA LEU A 26 -26.91 16.88 16.01
C LEU A 26 -26.41 15.87 15.00
N ILE A 27 -26.38 16.26 13.72
CA ILE A 27 -25.87 15.43 12.63
C ILE A 27 -24.48 15.89 12.28
N PHE A 28 -23.49 15.01 12.42
CA PHE A 28 -22.10 15.28 12.08
C PHE A 28 -21.78 14.74 10.70
N LYS A 29 -20.83 15.39 10.02
CA LYS A 29 -20.32 14.95 8.71
C LYS A 29 -19.49 13.66 8.79
N ARG A 30 -19.03 13.29 9.98
CA ARG A 30 -18.17 12.14 10.26
C ARG A 30 -18.64 11.43 11.52
N ASN A 31 -18.28 10.16 11.67
CA ASN A 31 -18.54 9.42 12.90
C ASN A 31 -17.77 10.03 14.06
N ILE A 32 -18.48 10.39 15.13
CA ILE A 32 -17.90 10.83 16.39
C ILE A 32 -17.96 9.67 17.39
N HIS A 33 -16.84 9.42 18.08
CA HIS A 33 -16.78 8.40 19.11
C HIS A 33 -16.88 9.03 20.50
N SER A 34 -17.71 8.45 21.35
CA SER A 34 -17.79 8.74 22.79
C SER A 34 -17.76 10.22 23.13
N PRO A 35 -18.80 11.00 22.76
CA PRO A 35 -18.85 12.42 23.13
C PRO A 35 -19.01 12.57 24.64
N ASN A 36 -18.24 13.46 25.26
CA ASN A 36 -18.47 13.91 26.63
C ASN A 36 -19.46 15.06 26.59
N ILE A 37 -20.61 14.86 27.24
CA ILE A 37 -21.66 15.86 27.32
C ILE A 37 -21.74 16.38 28.77
N TYR A 38 -21.60 17.68 28.95
CA TYR A 38 -21.74 18.28 30.26
C TYR A 38 -22.45 19.64 30.20
N PHE A 39 -23.06 20.02 31.31
CA PHE A 39 -23.87 21.21 31.44
C PHE A 39 -23.11 22.27 32.24
N LEU A 40 -23.00 23.46 31.69
CA LEU A 40 -22.50 24.63 32.40
C LEU A 40 -23.68 25.45 32.87
N LYS A 41 -23.83 25.55 34.20
CA LYS A 41 -24.89 26.37 34.84
C LYS A 41 -24.75 27.84 34.49
N LYS A 42 -25.87 28.57 34.53
CA LYS A 42 -25.88 30.04 34.38
C LYS A 42 -25.02 30.68 35.45
N LYS A 43 -24.04 31.52 35.04
CA LYS A 43 -23.19 32.32 35.95
C LYS A 43 -23.09 33.72 35.37
N ASN A 44 -23.30 34.76 36.24
CA ASN A 44 -23.09 36.18 35.88
C ASN A 44 -23.83 36.62 34.60
N ASN A 45 -25.13 36.51 34.54
CA ASN A 45 -26.02 36.87 33.40
C ASN A 45 -25.71 36.18 32.06
N LYS A 46 -24.89 35.11 32.04
CA LYS A 46 -24.68 34.26 30.87
C LYS A 46 -25.68 33.08 30.86
N TYR A 47 -26.11 32.66 29.70
CA TYR A 47 -27.02 31.53 29.53
C TYR A 47 -26.37 30.22 29.99
N ALA A 48 -27.17 29.25 30.44
CA ALA A 48 -26.75 27.86 30.60
C ALA A 48 -26.31 27.29 29.26
N ARG A 49 -25.27 26.47 29.25
CA ARG A 49 -24.70 25.90 28.04
C ARG A 49 -24.61 24.39 28.15
N VAL A 50 -24.94 23.69 27.08
CA VAL A 50 -24.54 22.31 26.85
C VAL A 50 -23.24 22.31 26.10
N VAL A 51 -22.25 21.63 26.63
CA VAL A 51 -20.95 21.46 25.98
C VAL A 51 -20.83 20.00 25.58
N ILE A 52 -20.54 19.77 24.31
CA ILE A 52 -20.32 18.44 23.74
C ILE A 52 -18.88 18.42 23.25
N ASP A 53 -18.03 17.79 24.04
CA ASP A 53 -16.64 17.55 23.65
C ASP A 53 -16.53 16.19 22.98
N TYR A 54 -16.08 16.17 21.75
CA TYR A 54 -15.80 14.94 21.03
C TYR A 54 -14.36 14.93 20.49
N LYS A 55 -13.72 13.81 20.64
CA LYS A 55 -12.40 13.60 20.01
C LYS A 55 -12.63 13.34 18.54
N ASN A 56 -12.26 14.30 17.71
CA ASN A 56 -12.08 14.03 16.30
C ASN A 56 -10.82 13.15 16.17
N LYS A 57 -10.98 11.82 16.20
CA LYS A 57 -9.94 10.93 15.76
C LYS A 57 -9.81 11.17 14.25
N GLN A 58 -8.96 12.12 13.85
CA GLN A 58 -8.47 12.09 12.47
C GLN A 58 -7.91 10.68 12.27
N LYS A 59 -8.61 9.88 11.47
CA LYS A 59 -8.14 8.54 11.13
C LYS A 59 -6.76 8.74 10.52
N LYS A 60 -5.72 8.25 11.20
CA LYS A 60 -4.35 8.33 10.70
C LYS A 60 -4.35 7.72 9.31
N ARG A 61 -3.92 8.47 8.29
CA ARG A 61 -3.86 7.95 6.93
C ARG A 61 -2.95 6.74 6.90
N LYS A 62 -3.37 5.71 6.18
CA LYS A 62 -2.53 4.54 5.91
C LYS A 62 -1.44 4.92 4.91
N ILE A 63 -0.20 4.65 5.27
CA ILE A 63 0.97 4.99 4.45
C ILE A 63 1.28 3.80 3.55
N VAL A 64 1.09 3.98 2.26
CA VAL A 64 1.40 3.00 1.22
C VAL A 64 2.67 3.43 0.50
N VAL A 65 3.75 2.67 0.65
CA VAL A 65 4.96 2.90 -0.14
C VAL A 65 4.91 2.04 -1.38
N VAL A 66 5.01 2.69 -2.54
CA VAL A 66 5.08 2.02 -3.84
C VAL A 66 6.48 2.18 -4.40
N ASP A 67 7.09 1.09 -4.77
CA ASP A 67 8.43 1.01 -5.31
C ASP A 67 8.39 0.67 -6.81
N PRO A 68 8.61 1.64 -7.70
CA PRO A 68 8.84 1.31 -9.11
C PRO A 68 10.21 0.63 -9.26
N GLY A 69 10.23 -0.66 -9.54
CA GLY A 69 11.46 -1.42 -9.71
C GLY A 69 12.42 -0.78 -10.73
N HIS A 70 13.72 -1.03 -10.57
CA HIS A 70 14.79 -0.52 -11.45
C HIS A 70 14.88 1.01 -11.48
N GLY A 71 15.58 1.58 -12.50
CA GLY A 71 15.70 3.03 -12.69
C GLY A 71 17.13 3.48 -12.96
N GLY A 72 17.29 4.61 -13.63
CA GLY A 72 18.59 5.16 -14.02
C GLY A 72 19.37 4.19 -14.90
N ARG A 73 20.57 3.79 -14.45
CA ARG A 73 21.43 2.82 -15.15
C ARG A 73 20.90 1.38 -15.14
N ASP A 74 20.01 1.04 -14.23
CA ASP A 74 19.34 -0.26 -14.20
C ASP A 74 18.06 -0.20 -15.03
N SER A 75 18.10 -0.79 -16.23
CA SER A 75 16.96 -0.81 -17.16
C SER A 75 15.88 -1.79 -16.75
N GLY A 76 16.20 -2.78 -15.88
CA GLY A 76 15.39 -3.98 -15.72
C GLY A 76 15.36 -4.81 -16.99
N ALA A 77 14.33 -5.61 -17.14
CA ALA A 77 14.08 -6.40 -18.33
C ALA A 77 13.90 -5.52 -19.58
N VAL A 78 14.41 -6.02 -20.72
CA VAL A 78 14.20 -5.40 -22.02
C VAL A 78 13.19 -6.23 -22.80
N GLY A 79 12.05 -5.64 -23.10
CA GLY A 79 10.96 -6.30 -23.80
C GLY A 79 11.26 -6.59 -25.26
N ILE A 80 10.44 -7.46 -25.87
CA ILE A 80 10.57 -7.89 -27.28
C ILE A 80 10.46 -6.73 -28.27
N THR A 81 9.82 -5.63 -27.89
CA THR A 81 9.70 -4.40 -28.68
C THR A 81 10.57 -3.27 -28.09
N LYS A 82 11.65 -3.64 -27.39
CA LYS A 82 12.64 -2.74 -26.78
C LYS A 82 12.11 -1.83 -25.65
N GLN A 83 10.94 -2.13 -25.09
CA GLN A 83 10.47 -1.45 -23.88
C GLN A 83 11.39 -1.79 -22.71
N LEU A 84 11.70 -0.78 -21.89
CA LEU A 84 12.46 -0.95 -20.67
C LEU A 84 11.51 -1.08 -19.49
N GLU A 85 11.74 -2.07 -18.64
CA GLU A 85 10.95 -2.33 -17.45
C GLU A 85 10.87 -1.09 -16.55
N LYS A 86 11.99 -0.41 -16.30
CA LYS A 86 12.07 0.80 -15.48
C LYS A 86 11.08 1.90 -15.88
N ASN A 87 10.76 2.02 -17.16
CA ASN A 87 9.82 3.03 -17.67
C ASN A 87 8.38 2.61 -17.40
N ILE A 88 8.08 1.32 -17.53
CA ILE A 88 6.74 0.77 -17.28
C ILE A 88 6.43 0.84 -15.80
N THR A 89 7.34 0.39 -14.95
CA THR A 89 7.16 0.40 -13.49
C THR A 89 6.96 1.82 -12.97
N LEU A 90 7.75 2.80 -13.44
CA LEU A 90 7.59 4.20 -13.07
C LEU A 90 6.23 4.76 -13.52
N LYS A 91 5.83 4.51 -14.76
CA LYS A 91 4.56 4.97 -15.29
C LYS A 91 3.38 4.42 -14.50
N VAL A 92 3.38 3.12 -14.21
CA VAL A 92 2.32 2.47 -13.43
C VAL A 92 2.32 2.97 -11.98
N ALA A 93 3.48 3.16 -11.35
CA ALA A 93 3.56 3.70 -10.00
C ALA A 93 2.99 5.12 -9.88
N LEU A 94 3.27 5.99 -10.86
CA LEU A 94 2.69 7.34 -10.91
C LEU A 94 1.16 7.31 -11.10
N LEU A 95 0.65 6.38 -11.93
CA LEU A 95 -0.78 6.16 -12.09
C LEU A 95 -1.41 5.62 -10.81
N LEU A 96 -0.74 4.66 -10.15
CA LEU A 96 -1.20 4.08 -8.88
C LEU A 96 -1.29 5.14 -7.78
N LYS A 97 -0.25 6.00 -7.65
CA LYS A 97 -0.28 7.16 -6.74
C LYS A 97 -1.48 8.08 -7.02
N LYS A 98 -1.77 8.34 -8.31
CA LYS A 98 -2.94 9.15 -8.72
C LYS A 98 -4.25 8.47 -8.38
N GLU A 99 -4.35 7.16 -8.55
CA GLU A 99 -5.55 6.39 -8.24
C GLU A 99 -5.86 6.38 -6.74
N PHE A 100 -4.87 6.20 -5.89
CA PHE A 100 -5.00 6.29 -4.43
C PHE A 100 -5.45 7.66 -3.93
N ARG A 101 -5.10 8.76 -4.62
CA ARG A 101 -5.54 10.12 -4.24
C ARG A 101 -7.05 10.32 -4.25
N LYS A 102 -7.82 9.41 -4.82
CA LYS A 102 -9.28 9.42 -4.77
C LYS A 102 -9.83 9.05 -3.38
N TYR A 103 -8.98 8.58 -2.48
CA TYR A 103 -9.31 8.09 -1.15
C TYR A 103 -8.49 8.82 -0.10
N ASP A 104 -9.17 9.61 0.75
CA ASP A 104 -8.53 10.45 1.78
C ASP A 104 -7.81 9.63 2.87
N GLU A 105 -8.15 8.35 3.01
CA GLU A 105 -7.59 7.43 3.99
C GLU A 105 -6.17 6.98 3.68
N PHE A 106 -5.65 7.26 2.47
CA PHE A 106 -4.31 6.85 2.05
C PHE A 106 -3.35 8.03 1.87
N HIS A 107 -2.09 7.79 2.24
CA HIS A 107 -0.96 8.62 1.87
C HIS A 107 0.05 7.76 1.11
N VAL A 108 0.32 8.11 -0.15
CA VAL A 108 1.19 7.29 -1.01
C VAL A 108 2.52 7.97 -1.25
N ILE A 109 3.58 7.24 -0.96
CA ILE A 109 4.98 7.64 -1.16
C ILE A 109 5.57 6.72 -2.23
N LEU A 110 6.22 7.28 -3.24
CA LEU A 110 7.00 6.52 -4.22
C LEU A 110 8.46 6.51 -3.79
N THR A 111 9.14 5.37 -3.95
CA THR A 111 10.60 5.30 -3.71
C THR A 111 11.35 6.17 -4.72
N ARG A 112 10.86 6.27 -5.95
CA ARG A 112 11.33 7.21 -6.98
C ARG A 112 10.15 7.76 -7.79
N GLU A 113 10.24 9.01 -8.20
CA GLU A 113 9.28 9.68 -9.08
C GLU A 113 9.88 10.07 -10.43
N LYS A 114 11.17 9.74 -10.63
CA LYS A 114 11.95 10.03 -11.84
C LYS A 114 12.75 8.78 -12.23
N ASP A 115 13.38 8.84 -13.41
CA ASP A 115 14.29 7.78 -13.87
C ASP A 115 15.65 7.91 -13.18
N VAL A 116 15.72 7.51 -11.92
CA VAL A 116 16.93 7.48 -11.10
C VAL A 116 17.15 6.08 -10.55
N TYR A 117 18.41 5.71 -10.37
CA TYR A 117 18.79 4.46 -9.73
C TYR A 117 18.73 4.59 -8.21
N LEU A 118 18.13 3.59 -7.55
CA LEU A 118 18.14 3.42 -6.10
C LEU A 118 18.57 2.00 -5.75
N LYS A 119 19.50 1.86 -4.79
CA LYS A 119 19.85 0.56 -4.23
C LYS A 119 18.66 -0.09 -3.54
N LEU A 120 18.60 -1.42 -3.51
CA LEU A 120 17.47 -2.16 -2.88
C LEU A 120 17.30 -1.77 -1.40
N ARG A 121 18.40 -1.59 -0.66
CA ARG A 121 18.35 -1.16 0.75
C ARG A 121 17.84 0.28 0.93
N GLU A 122 18.05 1.16 -0.05
CA GLU A 122 17.51 2.53 0.00
C GLU A 122 15.99 2.52 -0.14
N ARG A 123 15.45 1.62 -0.98
CA ARG A 123 14.00 1.45 -1.17
C ARG A 123 13.31 1.01 0.13
N THR A 124 13.85 -0.02 0.80
CA THR A 124 13.34 -0.46 2.11
C THR A 124 13.52 0.58 3.20
N LYS A 125 14.64 1.35 3.19
CA LYS A 125 14.87 2.46 4.12
C LYS A 125 13.86 3.58 3.95
N ILE A 126 13.45 3.91 2.73
CA ILE A 126 12.37 4.88 2.47
C ILE A 126 11.07 4.40 3.11
N ALA A 127 10.70 3.14 2.92
CA ALA A 127 9.50 2.58 3.53
C ALA A 127 9.54 2.65 5.06
N LYS A 128 10.65 2.24 5.66
CA LYS A 128 10.86 2.29 7.12
C LYS A 128 10.81 3.72 7.66
N ASN A 129 11.54 4.65 7.05
CA ASN A 129 11.58 6.06 7.50
C ASN A 129 10.22 6.77 7.35
N SER A 130 9.38 6.28 6.44
CA SER A 130 8.02 6.79 6.23
C SER A 130 7.01 6.17 7.19
N ASN A 131 7.40 5.22 8.05
CA ASN A 131 6.49 4.39 8.84
C ASN A 131 5.37 3.79 7.97
N ALA A 132 5.75 3.14 6.87
CA ALA A 132 4.83 2.54 5.93
C ALA A 132 3.97 1.47 6.60
N ASP A 133 2.67 1.47 6.30
CA ASP A 133 1.75 0.39 6.72
C ASP A 133 1.84 -0.80 5.76
N ILE A 134 2.17 -0.56 4.48
CA ILE A 134 2.49 -1.60 3.47
C ILE A 134 3.51 -1.11 2.45
N PHE A 135 4.22 -2.07 1.84
CA PHE A 135 5.17 -1.84 0.76
C PHE A 135 4.80 -2.67 -0.48
N ILE A 136 4.71 -2.02 -1.65
CA ILE A 136 4.37 -2.66 -2.93
C ILE A 136 5.45 -2.35 -3.94
N SER A 137 6.22 -3.36 -4.36
CA SER A 137 7.20 -3.25 -5.44
C SER A 137 6.58 -3.68 -6.78
N LEU A 138 6.75 -2.87 -7.81
CA LEU A 138 6.18 -3.10 -9.15
C LEU A 138 7.26 -3.49 -10.12
N HIS A 139 7.05 -4.59 -10.83
CA HIS A 139 7.95 -5.19 -11.79
C HIS A 139 7.23 -5.67 -13.06
N ALA A 140 8.00 -5.97 -14.11
CA ALA A 140 7.51 -6.53 -15.36
C ALA A 140 8.64 -7.38 -15.99
N ASP A 141 8.75 -8.61 -15.53
CA ASP A 141 9.90 -9.51 -15.74
C ASP A 141 10.07 -10.01 -17.19
N PHE A 142 11.18 -10.64 -17.41
CA PHE A 142 11.53 -11.41 -18.59
C PHE A 142 11.67 -12.90 -18.23
N ASN A 143 10.87 -13.77 -18.84
CA ASN A 143 10.98 -15.22 -18.69
C ASN A 143 11.58 -15.86 -19.95
N LYS A 144 12.50 -16.83 -19.80
CA LYS A 144 13.08 -17.57 -20.92
C LYS A 144 12.00 -18.29 -21.72
N ASN A 145 10.98 -18.83 -21.03
CA ASN A 145 9.79 -19.37 -21.67
C ASN A 145 8.85 -18.24 -22.09
N ARG A 146 8.88 -17.86 -23.34
CA ARG A 146 8.03 -16.79 -23.91
C ARG A 146 6.52 -17.06 -23.87
N ARG A 147 6.10 -18.29 -23.51
CA ARG A 147 4.67 -18.61 -23.28
C ARG A 147 4.21 -18.23 -21.89
N THR A 148 5.13 -18.00 -20.93
CA THR A 148 4.79 -17.52 -19.58
C THR A 148 4.16 -16.14 -19.70
N ARG A 149 2.95 -15.98 -19.14
CA ARG A 149 2.18 -14.73 -19.17
C ARG A 149 1.25 -14.60 -17.98
N GLY A 150 0.84 -13.39 -17.69
CA GLY A 150 -0.08 -13.04 -16.61
C GLY A 150 0.62 -12.49 -15.38
N ILE A 151 -0.16 -11.96 -14.46
CA ILE A 151 0.32 -11.32 -13.24
C ILE A 151 0.71 -12.38 -12.23
N SER A 152 1.81 -12.17 -11.50
CA SER A 152 2.21 -12.97 -10.34
C SER A 152 2.65 -12.08 -9.18
N LEU A 153 2.49 -12.58 -7.97
CA LEU A 153 2.73 -11.85 -6.73
C LEU A 153 3.68 -12.64 -5.86
N TYR A 154 4.65 -11.95 -5.29
CA TYR A 154 5.71 -12.58 -4.51
C TYR A 154 5.78 -11.97 -3.11
N THR A 155 5.90 -12.85 -2.11
CA THR A 155 6.24 -12.48 -0.73
C THR A 155 7.61 -13.02 -0.35
N LEU A 156 8.20 -12.45 0.68
CA LEU A 156 9.50 -12.85 1.17
C LEU A 156 9.44 -14.27 1.75
N SER A 157 10.41 -15.10 1.43
CA SER A 157 10.68 -16.37 2.10
C SER A 157 12.16 -16.75 1.93
N GLU A 158 12.72 -17.42 2.92
CA GLU A 158 14.07 -17.97 2.83
C GLU A 158 14.16 -19.11 1.81
N LYS A 159 13.07 -19.90 1.67
CA LYS A 159 12.96 -20.96 0.66
C LYS A 159 12.06 -20.48 -0.47
N ALA A 160 12.56 -20.56 -1.69
CA ALA A 160 11.76 -20.25 -2.86
C ALA A 160 10.67 -21.32 -3.09
N SER A 161 9.53 -20.89 -3.59
CA SER A 161 8.41 -21.79 -3.90
C SER A 161 8.69 -22.74 -5.06
N ASP A 162 9.57 -22.33 -5.95
CA ASP A 162 10.02 -23.08 -7.12
C ASP A 162 11.26 -22.42 -7.74
N LYS A 163 11.85 -23.10 -8.72
CA LYS A 163 13.08 -22.67 -9.38
C LYS A 163 12.95 -21.33 -10.12
N GLU A 164 11.81 -21.07 -10.74
CA GLU A 164 11.61 -19.78 -11.44
C GLU A 164 11.55 -18.61 -10.46
N ALA A 165 10.89 -18.78 -9.31
CA ALA A 165 10.85 -17.74 -8.26
C ALA A 165 12.25 -17.50 -7.67
N GLU A 166 13.06 -18.55 -7.49
CA GLU A 166 14.45 -18.43 -7.05
C GLU A 166 15.30 -17.67 -8.07
N ASP A 167 15.18 -18.03 -9.35
CA ASP A 167 15.92 -17.39 -10.43
C ASP A 167 15.50 -15.92 -10.63
N LEU A 168 14.22 -15.62 -10.49
CA LEU A 168 13.71 -14.25 -10.48
C LEU A 168 14.32 -13.45 -9.32
N ALA A 169 14.22 -13.93 -8.09
CA ALA A 169 14.77 -13.23 -6.93
C ALA A 169 16.28 -13.01 -7.07
N ARG A 170 17.00 -13.97 -7.65
CA ARG A 170 18.43 -13.82 -7.94
C ARG A 170 18.70 -12.73 -8.96
N ARG A 171 17.88 -12.57 -10.00
CA ARG A 171 18.03 -11.48 -10.98
C ARG A 171 17.77 -10.13 -10.34
N GLU A 172 16.65 -10.00 -9.63
CA GLU A 172 16.27 -8.74 -8.97
C GLU A 172 17.31 -8.30 -7.92
N ASN A 173 17.83 -9.23 -7.14
CA ASN A 173 18.85 -8.94 -6.14
C ASN A 173 20.20 -8.50 -6.77
N ARG A 174 20.47 -8.84 -8.05
CA ARG A 174 21.68 -8.40 -8.74
C ARG A 174 21.71 -6.91 -9.09
N SER A 175 20.60 -6.23 -9.05
CA SER A 175 20.55 -4.79 -9.33
C SER A 175 21.50 -3.98 -8.44
N ASP A 176 21.75 -4.43 -7.21
CA ASP A 176 22.73 -3.81 -6.30
C ASP A 176 24.19 -4.04 -6.70
N PHE A 177 24.51 -5.10 -7.43
CA PHE A 177 25.88 -5.38 -7.90
C PHE A 177 26.33 -4.46 -9.05
N LEU A 178 25.42 -3.72 -9.65
CA LEU A 178 25.74 -2.68 -10.63
C LEU A 178 26.33 -1.40 -9.98
N GLY A 179 26.45 -1.38 -8.66
CA GLY A 179 27.15 -0.36 -7.88
C GLY A 179 28.04 -1.02 -6.85
N ASN A 180 29.32 -0.61 -6.71
CA ASN A 180 30.31 -1.15 -5.80
C ASN A 180 29.70 -1.54 -4.45
N VAL A 181 29.90 -2.81 -4.07
CA VAL A 181 29.27 -3.46 -2.90
C VAL A 181 30.13 -3.24 -1.68
N ASP A 182 29.51 -2.79 -0.59
CA ASP A 182 30.03 -2.95 0.75
C ASP A 182 29.09 -3.87 1.55
N LEU A 183 29.57 -5.07 1.89
CA LEU A 183 28.85 -6.08 2.64
C LEU A 183 29.38 -6.07 4.08
N THR A 184 28.75 -5.31 4.96
CA THR A 184 28.94 -5.50 6.40
C THR A 184 27.61 -5.82 7.06
N SER A 185 27.53 -7.04 7.59
CA SER A 185 26.40 -7.54 8.39
C SER A 185 26.86 -7.64 9.83
N GLU A 186 26.06 -7.15 10.75
CA GLU A 186 26.23 -7.45 12.17
C GLU A 186 24.95 -8.05 12.76
N SER A 187 25.16 -9.08 13.61
CA SER A 187 24.12 -9.77 14.37
C SER A 187 24.43 -9.74 15.86
N SER A 188 23.43 -9.62 16.73
CA SER A 188 23.53 -9.92 18.14
C SER A 188 22.36 -10.80 18.61
N GLU A 189 22.62 -11.77 19.48
CA GLU A 189 21.80 -12.96 19.69
C GLU A 189 20.62 -12.83 20.67
N VAL A 190 20.46 -11.78 21.43
CA VAL A 190 19.46 -11.70 22.52
C VAL A 190 18.09 -11.16 22.07
N THR A 191 17.99 -10.63 20.87
CA THR A 191 16.76 -10.03 20.32
C THR A 191 15.92 -11.02 19.49
N ASN A 192 16.34 -12.26 19.33
CA ASN A 192 15.89 -13.18 18.27
C ASN A 192 14.39 -13.57 18.36
N ILE A 193 13.83 -13.83 19.57
CA ILE A 193 12.45 -14.34 19.68
C ILE A 193 11.40 -13.29 19.29
N LEU A 194 11.56 -12.05 19.75
CA LEU A 194 10.65 -10.96 19.39
C LEU A 194 10.75 -10.59 17.91
N ILE A 195 11.98 -10.59 17.38
CA ILE A 195 12.27 -10.38 15.97
C ILE A 195 11.60 -11.48 15.13
N ASP A 196 11.71 -12.75 15.54
CA ASP A 196 11.11 -13.87 14.82
C ASP A 196 9.58 -13.83 14.85
N LEU A 197 8.96 -13.43 15.95
CA LEU A 197 7.52 -13.25 16.04
C LEU A 197 7.05 -12.10 15.14
N THR A 198 7.74 -10.95 15.20
CA THR A 198 7.42 -9.80 14.32
C THR A 198 7.57 -10.17 12.85
N LYS A 199 8.65 -10.89 12.48
CA LYS A 199 8.88 -11.38 11.12
C LYS A 199 7.77 -12.31 10.66
N ARG A 200 7.34 -13.26 11.50
CA ARG A 200 6.25 -14.19 11.19
C ARG A 200 4.92 -13.43 10.97
N GLU A 201 4.59 -12.51 11.86
CA GLU A 201 3.38 -11.71 11.73
C GLU A 201 3.41 -10.88 10.44
N THR A 202 4.52 -10.22 10.13
CA THR A 202 4.69 -9.46 8.89
C THR A 202 4.53 -10.32 7.64
N LEU A 203 5.06 -11.55 7.64
CA LEU A 203 4.89 -12.51 6.54
C LEU A 203 3.43 -12.96 6.40
N ASN A 204 2.72 -13.19 7.51
CA ASN A 204 1.29 -13.50 7.51
C ASN A 204 0.48 -12.34 6.92
N GLN A 205 0.73 -11.11 7.37
CA GLN A 205 0.07 -9.90 6.85
C GLN A 205 0.37 -9.70 5.35
N SER A 206 1.60 -9.98 4.91
CA SER A 206 1.97 -9.96 3.48
C SER A 206 1.16 -10.98 2.68
N SER A 207 0.96 -12.18 3.23
CA SER A 207 0.17 -13.24 2.59
C SER A 207 -1.32 -12.86 2.52
N HIS A 208 -1.87 -12.24 3.57
CA HIS A 208 -3.23 -11.70 3.55
C HIS A 208 -3.39 -10.61 2.48
N LEU A 209 -2.46 -9.66 2.39
CA LEU A 209 -2.45 -8.63 1.34
C LEU A 209 -2.47 -9.26 -0.06
N VAL A 210 -1.63 -10.29 -0.30
CA VAL A 210 -1.60 -11.01 -1.58
C VAL A 210 -2.92 -11.70 -1.88
N ASN A 211 -3.59 -12.28 -0.89
CA ASN A 211 -4.90 -12.91 -1.10
C ASN A 211 -5.96 -11.90 -1.57
N PHE A 212 -5.98 -10.70 -1.00
CA PHE A 212 -6.86 -9.61 -1.48
C PHE A 212 -6.48 -9.17 -2.89
N LEU A 213 -5.19 -9.02 -3.19
CA LEU A 213 -4.71 -8.68 -4.53
C LEU A 213 -5.13 -9.73 -5.57
N ILE A 214 -4.93 -11.02 -5.28
CA ILE A 214 -5.35 -12.12 -6.17
C ILE A 214 -6.85 -12.06 -6.40
N LYS A 215 -7.66 -11.93 -5.35
CA LYS A 215 -9.12 -11.91 -5.43
C LYS A 215 -9.61 -10.82 -6.38
N ASP A 216 -9.13 -9.59 -6.19
CA ASP A 216 -9.61 -8.44 -6.98
C ASP A 216 -9.02 -8.43 -8.40
N ILE A 217 -7.74 -8.78 -8.57
CA ILE A 217 -7.10 -8.84 -9.90
C ILE A 217 -7.68 -9.96 -10.75
N LYS A 218 -7.90 -11.16 -10.18
CA LYS A 218 -8.39 -12.34 -10.90
C LYS A 218 -9.75 -12.11 -11.56
N SER A 219 -10.57 -11.24 -11.01
CA SER A 219 -11.91 -10.96 -11.54
C SER A 219 -11.88 -10.29 -12.92
N GLU A 220 -10.77 -9.64 -13.27
CA GLU A 220 -10.69 -8.79 -14.45
C GLU A 220 -9.43 -8.96 -15.30
N MET A 221 -8.41 -9.66 -14.79
CA MET A 221 -7.10 -9.77 -15.42
C MET A 221 -6.54 -11.18 -15.31
N ASN A 222 -5.65 -11.54 -16.24
CA ASN A 222 -5.00 -12.84 -16.23
C ASN A 222 -3.93 -12.91 -15.14
N LEU A 223 -4.06 -13.90 -14.28
CA LEU A 223 -3.02 -14.29 -13.34
C LEU A 223 -2.21 -15.48 -13.87
N LEU A 224 -0.96 -15.58 -13.46
CA LEU A 224 -0.19 -16.80 -13.63
C LEU A 224 -0.91 -17.97 -12.92
N LYS A 225 -0.82 -19.20 -13.46
CA LYS A 225 -1.52 -20.39 -12.89
C LYS A 225 -1.23 -20.56 -11.38
N ARG A 226 0.02 -20.30 -10.95
CA ARG A 226 0.42 -20.20 -9.56
C ARG A 226 0.76 -18.72 -9.27
N ALA A 227 -0.27 -17.95 -8.93
CA ALA A 227 -0.14 -16.49 -8.82
C ALA A 227 0.65 -16.05 -7.60
N HIS A 228 0.47 -16.68 -6.42
CA HIS A 228 1.25 -16.41 -5.22
C HIS A 228 2.45 -17.32 -5.16
N ARG A 229 3.64 -16.72 -5.08
CA ARG A 229 4.94 -17.39 -5.03
C ARG A 229 5.82 -16.75 -3.95
N PHE A 230 6.90 -17.41 -3.58
CA PHE A 230 7.80 -16.97 -2.51
C PHE A 230 9.24 -17.07 -2.97
N ALA A 231 10.07 -16.11 -2.58
CA ALA A 231 11.52 -16.19 -2.71
C ALA A 231 12.24 -15.11 -1.88
N GLY A 232 13.56 -15.17 -1.85
CA GLY A 232 14.44 -14.30 -1.07
C GLY A 232 14.69 -12.93 -1.69
N PHE A 233 13.65 -12.15 -1.98
CA PHE A 233 13.77 -10.81 -2.54
C PHE A 233 14.34 -9.82 -1.51
N THR A 234 15.47 -9.22 -1.81
CA THR A 234 16.13 -8.24 -0.92
C THR A 234 15.27 -7.00 -0.71
N VAL A 235 14.54 -6.55 -1.73
CA VAL A 235 13.65 -5.39 -1.63
C VAL A 235 12.45 -5.61 -0.69
N LEU A 236 12.11 -6.86 -0.38
CA LEU A 236 11.03 -7.21 0.56
C LEU A 236 11.52 -7.48 1.99
N LYS A 237 12.83 -7.33 2.24
CA LYS A 237 13.41 -7.60 3.58
C LYS A 237 13.16 -6.44 4.54
N SER A 238 11.91 -6.20 4.89
CA SER A 238 11.51 -5.36 6.02
C SER A 238 10.91 -6.24 7.11
N LEU A 239 11.38 -6.11 8.35
CA LEU A 239 10.96 -6.98 9.44
C LEU A 239 9.55 -6.68 9.94
N ASP A 240 9.09 -5.45 9.72
CA ASP A 240 7.91 -4.85 10.36
C ASP A 240 6.88 -4.27 9.36
N ILE A 241 7.12 -4.40 8.04
CA ILE A 241 6.26 -3.84 7.00
C ILE A 241 5.75 -4.95 6.08
N PRO A 242 4.44 -5.26 6.06
CA PRO A 242 3.84 -6.17 5.08
C PRO A 242 4.18 -5.75 3.66
N SER A 243 4.75 -6.67 2.88
CA SER A 243 5.40 -6.35 1.61
C SER A 243 5.04 -7.35 0.52
N VAL A 244 4.84 -6.85 -0.71
CA VAL A 244 4.58 -7.65 -1.90
C VAL A 244 5.35 -7.11 -3.10
N LEU A 245 5.89 -8.01 -3.92
CA LEU A 245 6.37 -7.68 -5.26
C LEU A 245 5.35 -8.19 -6.28
N ILE A 246 4.94 -7.31 -7.18
CA ILE A 246 3.94 -7.60 -8.22
C ILE A 246 4.63 -7.58 -9.57
N GLU A 247 4.74 -8.77 -10.19
CA GLU A 247 5.04 -8.90 -11.61
C GLU A 247 3.76 -8.63 -12.41
N MET A 248 3.68 -7.48 -13.05
CA MET A 248 2.49 -7.03 -13.77
C MET A 248 2.27 -7.75 -15.10
N GLY A 249 3.18 -8.63 -15.49
CA GLY A 249 3.20 -9.41 -16.72
C GLY A 249 4.64 -9.56 -17.20
N TYR A 250 4.82 -10.29 -18.32
CA TYR A 250 6.13 -10.65 -18.83
C TYR A 250 6.47 -9.91 -20.12
N LEU A 251 7.50 -9.10 -20.11
CA LEU A 251 8.02 -8.38 -21.29
C LEU A 251 8.56 -9.31 -22.39
N SER A 252 8.87 -10.56 -22.04
CA SER A 252 9.24 -11.62 -23.00
C SER A 252 8.04 -12.20 -23.74
N ASN A 253 6.82 -12.03 -23.23
CA ASN A 253 5.58 -12.52 -23.86
C ASN A 253 5.00 -11.44 -24.77
N LYS A 254 4.60 -11.83 -25.99
CA LYS A 254 4.09 -10.88 -27.00
C LYS A 254 2.82 -10.17 -26.58
N GLU A 255 1.90 -10.87 -25.90
CA GLU A 255 0.62 -10.29 -25.47
C GLU A 255 0.81 -9.42 -24.24
N ASP A 256 1.53 -9.90 -23.23
CA ASP A 256 1.79 -9.13 -22.02
C ASP A 256 2.61 -7.87 -22.33
N SER A 257 3.61 -7.96 -23.21
CA SER A 257 4.42 -6.83 -23.64
C SER A 257 3.58 -5.69 -24.27
N LYS A 258 2.54 -6.06 -25.05
CA LYS A 258 1.57 -5.07 -25.58
C LYS A 258 0.66 -4.50 -24.50
N LEU A 259 0.17 -5.36 -23.59
CA LEU A 259 -0.70 -4.96 -22.50
C LEU A 259 0.01 -3.99 -21.55
N LEU A 260 1.24 -4.29 -21.14
CA LEU A 260 2.02 -3.52 -20.19
C LEU A 260 2.23 -2.06 -20.61
N VAL A 261 2.25 -1.75 -21.91
CA VAL A 261 2.36 -0.37 -22.42
C VAL A 261 1.01 0.30 -22.68
N SER A 262 -0.10 -0.46 -22.66
CA SER A 262 -1.41 0.10 -22.93
C SER A 262 -1.98 0.85 -21.72
N ASN A 263 -2.53 2.03 -21.97
CA ASN A 263 -3.09 2.86 -20.92
C ASN A 263 -4.31 2.20 -20.25
N SER A 264 -5.10 1.41 -20.99
CA SER A 264 -6.26 0.72 -20.44
C SER A 264 -5.84 -0.36 -19.43
N TYR A 265 -4.83 -1.16 -19.77
CA TYR A 265 -4.27 -2.18 -18.88
C TYR A 265 -3.67 -1.55 -17.61
N GLN A 266 -2.86 -0.48 -17.77
CA GLN A 266 -2.24 0.22 -16.66
C GLN A 266 -3.26 0.83 -15.71
N LYS A 267 -4.35 1.42 -16.24
CA LYS A 267 -5.47 1.93 -15.41
C LYS A 267 -6.18 0.78 -14.68
N LYS A 268 -6.40 -0.32 -15.38
CA LYS A 268 -7.10 -1.47 -14.84
C LYS A 268 -6.31 -2.11 -13.68
N ILE A 269 -5.02 -2.35 -13.86
CA ILE A 269 -4.19 -2.93 -12.79
C ILE A 269 -4.09 -1.99 -11.58
N THR A 270 -3.94 -0.68 -11.79
CA THR A 270 -3.86 0.28 -10.69
C THR A 270 -5.18 0.37 -9.92
N SER A 271 -6.32 0.35 -10.59
CA SER A 271 -7.64 0.34 -9.94
C SER A 271 -7.85 -0.92 -9.09
N ASN A 272 -7.47 -2.09 -9.62
CA ASN A 272 -7.59 -3.35 -8.88
C ASN A 272 -6.64 -3.41 -7.68
N ILE A 273 -5.41 -2.89 -7.80
CA ILE A 273 -4.48 -2.80 -6.66
C ILE A 273 -5.07 -1.91 -5.56
N VAL A 274 -5.59 -0.72 -5.89
CA VAL A 274 -6.20 0.19 -4.91
C VAL A 274 -7.38 -0.45 -4.22
N LYS A 275 -8.26 -1.11 -4.98
CA LYS A 275 -9.41 -1.83 -4.44
C LYS A 275 -8.99 -2.94 -3.46
N ALA A 276 -7.99 -3.73 -3.84
CA ALA A 276 -7.48 -4.81 -3.00
C ALA A 276 -6.84 -4.29 -1.71
N VAL A 277 -6.05 -3.22 -1.80
CA VAL A 277 -5.42 -2.57 -0.62
C VAL A 277 -6.49 -2.00 0.31
N LYS A 278 -7.53 -1.38 -0.24
CA LYS A 278 -8.66 -0.90 0.56
C LYS A 278 -9.36 -2.05 1.30
N ASN A 279 -9.72 -3.12 0.60
CA ASN A 279 -10.35 -4.30 1.18
C ASN A 279 -9.46 -4.95 2.27
N TYR A 280 -8.14 -4.96 2.07
CA TYR A 280 -7.18 -5.45 3.05
C TYR A 280 -7.19 -4.62 4.33
N PHE A 281 -7.16 -3.29 4.25
CA PHE A 281 -7.22 -2.43 5.43
C PHE A 281 -8.59 -2.45 6.12
N ASP A 282 -9.68 -2.52 5.37
CA ASP A 282 -11.02 -2.71 5.93
C ASP A 282 -11.10 -4.03 6.71
N TRP A 283 -10.46 -5.09 6.20
CA TRP A 283 -10.37 -6.38 6.90
C TRP A 283 -9.55 -6.27 8.19
N ILE A 284 -8.38 -5.62 8.18
CA ILE A 284 -7.57 -5.40 9.39
C ILE A 284 -8.38 -4.66 10.46
N GLU A 285 -9.08 -3.59 10.08
CA GLU A 285 -9.86 -2.77 11.03
C GLU A 285 -11.04 -3.52 11.65
N ASN A 286 -11.59 -4.50 10.96
CA ASN A 286 -12.72 -5.30 11.45
C ASN A 286 -12.28 -6.52 12.26
N ASN A 287 -11.01 -6.92 12.23
CA ASN A 287 -10.50 -8.12 12.92
C ASN A 287 -9.48 -7.80 14.04
N ASN A 288 -9.19 -6.51 14.28
CA ASN A 288 -8.43 -5.99 15.41
C ASN A 288 -9.32 -5.14 16.32
#